data_550e747c76fe54d0e64acce1d0087581
#
_entry.id   550e747c76fe54d0e64acce1d0087581
#
_cell.length_a   1.000
_cell.length_b   1.000
_cell.length_c   1.000
_cell.angle_alpha   90.00
_cell.angle_beta   90.00
_cell.angle_gamma   90.00
#
_symmetry.space_group_name_H-M   'P 1'
#
loop_
_entity.id
_entity.type
_entity.pdbx_description
1 polymer ?
#
loop_
_entity_poly.entity_id
_entity_poly.type
_entity_poly.pdbx_seq_one_letter_code
_entity_poly.pdbx_strand_id
1 'polypeptide(L)'
;MPILELGVVLSTKEKDLYFPLNHGGLLSKNLNKEVLINFIEKLDIKFISYNFKALLNQGFKFKYMYMDMMIAYHLISSQTKTDPSIPIIEYSKIEAQNFKDRFGKTDTALISVEDFSEYLFKIGRGLLAIYDEINYLLKKDELLEVLNETEMPLIKVLSQMEKNGIKVDVDYFKNYSVELGKEIEKIEREIFDEAGEEFNLNSPKQLGEILFVKLNLPSGKKTKTGYSTDVTVLEDLESWGYNIARLLLDYRKLNKLKTTYVDTLPQLVDKNSRIHTSFNQIGTVTGRLSSSEPNLQNIPVKTDDGIKIREGFVAEEGKILMSIDYSQVELRVLASLCKDENLIEAYRENKDLHDLTARGIFDLSSDDTVTREQRTVAKIINFSIIYGKTPFGLAKELKIPVKDATEYIHKYFQKYPRVTSFEKEIVNFAEENNYVKTHFGRKRFIDGINSKNKNIKSQAERMAVNTVIQGTAAEILKKVMIKINNFLSDKNDIKLLLQVHDELIFELDKDAVEKYEKDLSKIMTDTVQLDDVKLAININVGENWAKAK
;
A
#
# COMPACT_ATOMS: atom_id res chain seq x y z
N MET A 1 19.88 0.16 -1.41
CA MET A 1 20.47 -0.70 -0.35
C MET A 1 21.99 -0.68 -0.50
N PRO A 2 22.73 -0.16 0.47
CA PRO A 2 24.20 -0.08 0.36
C PRO A 2 24.89 -1.45 0.22
N ILE A 3 24.24 -2.54 0.67
CA ILE A 3 24.80 -3.90 0.61
C ILE A 3 25.07 -4.38 -0.83
N LEU A 4 24.16 -4.11 -1.77
CA LEU A 4 24.31 -4.52 -3.17
C LEU A 4 25.36 -3.68 -3.94
N GLU A 5 25.74 -2.53 -3.40
CA GLU A 5 26.78 -1.69 -3.97
C GLU A 5 28.18 -2.23 -3.64
N LEU A 6 28.36 -2.92 -2.51
CA LEU A 6 29.63 -3.50 -2.11
C LEU A 6 29.99 -4.73 -2.93
N GLY A 7 29.04 -5.61 -3.19
CA GLY A 7 29.31 -6.82 -3.97
C GLY A 7 28.14 -7.79 -4.03
N VAL A 8 28.30 -8.84 -4.80
CA VAL A 8 27.31 -9.89 -5.04
C VAL A 8 27.92 -11.25 -4.77
N VAL A 9 27.13 -12.17 -4.22
CA VAL A 9 27.51 -13.58 -4.06
C VAL A 9 26.70 -14.46 -5.01
N LEU A 10 27.35 -15.43 -5.60
CA LEU A 10 26.74 -16.59 -6.26
C LEU A 10 27.09 -17.84 -5.49
N SER A 11 26.09 -18.52 -4.95
CA SER A 11 26.25 -19.78 -4.21
C SER A 11 25.66 -20.93 -5.00
N THR A 12 26.42 -22.03 -5.07
CA THR A 12 25.97 -23.33 -5.56
C THR A 12 26.05 -24.36 -4.44
N LYS A 13 25.61 -25.59 -4.68
CA LYS A 13 25.78 -26.68 -3.69
C LYS A 13 27.26 -26.97 -3.37
N GLU A 14 28.16 -26.68 -4.30
CA GLU A 14 29.58 -27.03 -4.21
C GLU A 14 30.50 -25.85 -3.89
N LYS A 15 30.14 -24.64 -4.37
CA LYS A 15 31.03 -23.48 -4.34
C LYS A 15 30.28 -22.16 -4.16
N ASP A 16 30.89 -21.24 -3.41
CA ASP A 16 30.50 -19.85 -3.29
C ASP A 16 31.52 -18.95 -3.99
N LEU A 17 31.03 -17.94 -4.69
CA LEU A 17 31.82 -16.94 -5.37
C LEU A 17 31.35 -15.55 -4.94
N TYR A 18 32.26 -14.75 -4.42
CA TYR A 18 32.01 -13.35 -4.12
C TYR A 18 32.61 -12.45 -5.21
N PHE A 19 31.83 -11.49 -5.67
CA PHE A 19 32.20 -10.50 -6.68
C PHE A 19 32.16 -9.10 -6.05
N PRO A 20 33.31 -8.55 -5.60
CA PRO A 20 33.39 -7.18 -5.09
C PRO A 20 33.13 -6.18 -6.22
N LEU A 21 32.22 -5.22 -6.01
CA LEU A 21 31.86 -4.19 -6.99
C LEU A 21 32.34 -2.80 -6.58
N ASN A 22 32.19 -2.44 -5.33
CA ASN A 22 32.66 -1.17 -4.76
C ASN A 22 33.08 -1.40 -3.30
N HIS A 23 33.95 -2.38 -3.08
CA HIS A 23 34.28 -2.86 -1.74
C HIS A 23 35.80 -2.68 -1.47
N GLY A 24 36.15 -2.25 -0.25
CA GLY A 24 37.52 -2.25 0.26
C GLY A 24 38.39 -1.06 -0.13
N GLY A 25 37.79 0.06 -0.59
CA GLY A 25 38.52 1.32 -0.84
C GLY A 25 39.44 1.30 -2.08
N LEU A 26 40.37 2.28 -2.15
CA LEU A 26 41.20 2.56 -3.35
C LEU A 26 42.16 1.44 -3.76
N LEU A 27 42.49 0.51 -2.88
CA LEU A 27 43.48 -0.56 -3.13
C LEU A 27 42.85 -1.90 -3.48
N SER A 28 41.51 -2.04 -3.40
CA SER A 28 40.84 -3.30 -3.69
C SER A 28 40.56 -3.49 -5.17
N LYS A 29 40.73 -4.73 -5.65
CA LYS A 29 40.42 -5.12 -7.03
C LYS A 29 38.91 -5.40 -7.13
N ASN A 30 38.14 -4.37 -7.43
CA ASN A 30 36.72 -4.51 -7.72
C ASN A 30 36.48 -4.96 -9.18
N LEU A 31 35.44 -5.77 -9.36
CA LEU A 31 35.00 -6.16 -10.69
C LEU A 31 34.13 -5.02 -11.28
N ASN A 32 34.30 -4.77 -12.57
CA ASN A 32 33.34 -3.88 -13.25
C ASN A 32 31.94 -4.49 -13.24
N LYS A 33 30.98 -3.72 -12.75
CA LYS A 33 29.58 -4.14 -12.57
C LYS A 33 28.94 -4.61 -13.90
N GLU A 34 29.25 -3.94 -15.03
CA GLU A 34 28.70 -4.29 -16.34
C GLU A 34 29.24 -5.66 -16.81
N VAL A 35 30.48 -5.98 -16.49
CA VAL A 35 31.08 -7.30 -16.80
C VAL A 35 30.32 -8.40 -16.05
N LEU A 36 30.02 -8.17 -14.76
CA LEU A 36 29.24 -9.13 -13.95
C LEU A 36 27.80 -9.26 -14.46
N ILE A 37 27.13 -8.15 -14.80
CA ILE A 37 25.77 -8.16 -15.38
C ILE A 37 25.76 -9.00 -16.66
N ASN A 38 26.67 -8.72 -17.59
CA ASN A 38 26.78 -9.44 -18.86
C ASN A 38 27.13 -10.94 -18.68
N PHE A 39 27.91 -11.27 -17.65
CA PHE A 39 28.18 -12.66 -17.28
C PHE A 39 26.92 -13.36 -16.79
N ILE A 40 26.20 -12.77 -15.82
CA ILE A 40 24.98 -13.35 -15.23
C ILE A 40 23.87 -13.51 -16.29
N GLU A 41 23.68 -12.53 -17.17
CA GLU A 41 22.69 -12.56 -18.25
C GLU A 41 22.88 -13.74 -19.20
N LYS A 42 24.14 -14.16 -19.43
CA LYS A 42 24.49 -15.29 -20.32
C LYS A 42 24.33 -16.65 -19.69
N LEU A 43 24.21 -16.74 -18.36
CA LEU A 43 24.08 -18.00 -17.67
C LEU A 43 22.72 -18.66 -17.95
N ASP A 44 22.75 -19.89 -18.44
CA ASP A 44 21.56 -20.69 -18.74
C ASP A 44 21.18 -21.57 -17.53
N ILE A 45 20.95 -20.93 -16.39
CA ILE A 45 20.62 -21.54 -15.11
C ILE A 45 19.42 -20.88 -14.46
N LYS A 46 18.77 -21.59 -13.54
CA LYS A 46 17.71 -21.06 -12.71
C LYS A 46 18.29 -20.39 -11.47
N PHE A 47 17.94 -19.12 -11.26
CA PHE A 47 18.38 -18.37 -10.12
C PHE A 47 17.34 -18.35 -9.02
N ILE A 48 17.80 -18.49 -7.78
CA ILE A 48 17.05 -18.22 -6.56
C ILE A 48 17.69 -16.98 -5.92
N SER A 49 16.88 -16.03 -5.48
CA SER A 49 17.34 -14.83 -4.77
C SER A 49 16.41 -14.50 -3.62
N TYR A 50 16.89 -13.70 -2.68
CA TYR A 50 16.04 -13.17 -1.61
C TYR A 50 15.27 -11.90 -2.01
N ASN A 51 15.70 -11.19 -3.05
CA ASN A 51 15.02 -10.00 -3.56
C ASN A 51 15.48 -9.71 -4.99
N PHE A 52 14.83 -10.31 -5.97
CA PHE A 52 15.13 -10.06 -7.38
C PHE A 52 14.88 -8.61 -7.79
N LYS A 53 13.85 -7.96 -7.25
CA LYS A 53 13.55 -6.58 -7.62
C LYS A 53 14.72 -5.65 -7.33
N ALA A 54 15.37 -5.80 -6.17
CA ALA A 54 16.54 -5.02 -5.81
C ALA A 54 17.70 -5.23 -6.80
N LEU A 55 17.93 -6.47 -7.25
CA LEU A 55 18.94 -6.78 -8.27
C LEU A 55 18.59 -6.20 -9.65
N LEU A 56 17.33 -6.31 -10.07
CA LEU A 56 16.86 -5.71 -11.32
C LEU A 56 17.02 -4.18 -11.33
N ASN A 57 16.76 -3.53 -10.19
CA ASN A 57 16.93 -2.09 -10.04
C ASN A 57 18.40 -1.67 -10.12
N GLN A 58 19.32 -2.55 -9.72
CA GLN A 58 20.75 -2.37 -9.89
C GLN A 58 21.27 -2.70 -11.32
N GLY A 59 20.37 -3.04 -12.24
CA GLY A 59 20.68 -3.30 -13.63
C GLY A 59 20.97 -4.77 -13.96
N PHE A 60 20.98 -5.67 -12.97
CA PHE A 60 21.16 -7.10 -13.25
C PHE A 60 20.02 -7.63 -14.11
N LYS A 61 20.35 -8.59 -14.97
CA LYS A 61 19.42 -9.29 -15.85
C LYS A 61 19.58 -10.79 -15.67
N PHE A 62 18.46 -11.51 -15.64
CA PHE A 62 18.44 -12.96 -15.43
C PHE A 62 17.62 -13.61 -16.54
N LYS A 63 18.17 -14.66 -17.15
CA LYS A 63 17.41 -15.46 -18.12
C LYS A 63 16.25 -16.17 -17.45
N TYR A 64 16.47 -16.76 -16.25
CA TYR A 64 15.44 -17.42 -15.46
C TYR A 64 15.49 -17.01 -13.99
N MET A 65 14.58 -16.12 -13.58
CA MET A 65 14.27 -15.86 -12.18
C MET A 65 13.33 -16.97 -11.71
N TYR A 66 13.86 -17.92 -10.93
CA TYR A 66 13.10 -19.12 -10.58
C TYR A 66 12.26 -18.95 -9.32
N MET A 67 12.85 -18.44 -8.25
CA MET A 67 12.15 -18.20 -6.98
C MET A 67 12.75 -17.02 -6.23
N ASP A 68 11.90 -16.06 -5.89
CA ASP A 68 12.21 -15.01 -4.91
C ASP A 68 11.84 -15.52 -3.53
N MET A 69 12.84 -15.78 -2.68
CA MET A 69 12.66 -16.39 -1.37
C MET A 69 11.98 -15.45 -0.37
N MET A 70 12.10 -14.15 -0.53
CA MET A 70 11.40 -13.16 0.29
C MET A 70 9.89 -13.25 0.05
N ILE A 71 9.49 -13.32 -1.21
CA ILE A 71 8.08 -13.43 -1.61
C ILE A 71 7.53 -14.83 -1.25
N ALA A 72 8.30 -15.88 -1.53
CA ALA A 72 7.92 -17.25 -1.19
C ALA A 72 7.66 -17.42 0.32
N TYR A 73 8.58 -16.90 1.16
CA TYR A 73 8.41 -16.92 2.60
C TYR A 73 7.20 -16.09 3.07
N HIS A 74 6.98 -14.91 2.48
CA HIS A 74 5.79 -14.11 2.77
C HIS A 74 4.48 -14.86 2.48
N LEU A 75 4.41 -15.59 1.38
CA LEU A 75 3.22 -16.36 1.01
C LEU A 75 2.91 -17.47 2.02
N ILE A 76 3.91 -18.16 2.56
CA ILE A 76 3.70 -19.27 3.51
C ILE A 76 3.53 -18.80 4.95
N SER A 77 4.08 -17.64 5.33
CA SER A 77 4.10 -17.16 6.72
C SER A 77 3.21 -15.95 6.99
N SER A 78 2.76 -15.24 5.96
CA SER A 78 2.08 -13.93 6.02
C SER A 78 2.90 -12.84 6.72
N GLN A 79 4.21 -13.05 6.92
CA GLN A 79 5.09 -12.05 7.57
C GLN A 79 5.55 -10.99 6.56
N THR A 80 5.61 -9.74 7.03
CA THR A 80 6.05 -8.58 6.22
C THR A 80 7.51 -8.19 6.47
N LYS A 81 8.28 -9.02 7.17
CA LYS A 81 9.69 -8.80 7.44
C LYS A 81 10.55 -9.15 6.22
N THR A 82 11.58 -8.35 5.97
CA THR A 82 12.41 -8.44 4.76
C THR A 82 13.82 -8.98 5.01
N ASP A 83 14.12 -9.50 6.20
CA ASP A 83 15.46 -9.99 6.55
C ASP A 83 15.65 -11.47 6.14
N PRO A 84 16.67 -11.83 5.33
CA PRO A 84 16.89 -13.20 4.89
C PRO A 84 17.26 -14.18 6.01
N SER A 85 17.80 -13.69 7.15
CA SER A 85 18.15 -14.56 8.27
C SER A 85 16.94 -15.21 8.92
N ILE A 86 15.77 -14.58 8.86
CA ILE A 86 14.53 -15.08 9.51
C ILE A 86 14.13 -16.46 8.96
N PRO A 87 13.82 -16.62 7.65
CA PRO A 87 13.47 -17.93 7.11
C PRO A 87 14.62 -18.94 7.20
N ILE A 88 15.89 -18.48 7.11
CA ILE A 88 17.05 -19.37 7.25
C ILE A 88 17.09 -19.99 8.64
N ILE A 89 16.94 -19.21 9.71
CA ILE A 89 16.92 -19.70 11.10
C ILE A 89 15.70 -20.60 11.33
N GLU A 90 14.53 -20.23 10.79
CA GLU A 90 13.28 -20.94 11.00
C GLU A 90 13.28 -22.33 10.35
N TYR A 91 13.84 -22.46 9.14
CA TYR A 91 13.75 -23.68 8.33
C TYR A 91 15.08 -24.44 8.14
N SER A 92 16.18 -23.94 8.71
CA SER A 92 17.47 -24.65 8.65
C SER A 92 18.17 -24.67 10.01
N LYS A 93 19.29 -25.42 10.08
CA LYS A 93 20.19 -25.41 11.24
C LYS A 93 21.35 -24.41 11.09
N ILE A 94 21.31 -23.56 10.05
CA ILE A 94 22.37 -22.58 9.76
C ILE A 94 22.14 -21.34 10.62
N GLU A 95 23.16 -20.99 11.40
CA GLU A 95 23.18 -19.72 12.11
C GLU A 95 23.34 -18.57 11.12
N ALA A 96 22.29 -17.77 10.98
CA ALA A 96 22.28 -16.56 10.18
C ALA A 96 22.01 -15.35 11.05
N GLN A 97 22.57 -14.22 10.70
CA GLN A 97 22.34 -12.95 11.37
C GLN A 97 21.86 -11.93 10.34
N ASN A 98 21.04 -10.96 10.76
CA ASN A 98 20.76 -9.84 9.90
C ASN A 98 21.97 -8.91 9.82
N PHE A 99 22.00 -8.07 8.78
CA PHE A 99 23.14 -7.17 8.53
C PHE A 99 23.43 -6.25 9.73
N LYS A 100 22.38 -5.71 10.35
CA LYS A 100 22.51 -4.77 11.48
C LYS A 100 23.07 -5.46 12.74
N ASP A 101 22.68 -6.70 12.98
CA ASP A 101 23.18 -7.47 14.14
C ASP A 101 24.65 -7.89 13.91
N ARG A 102 25.05 -8.18 12.66
CA ARG A 102 26.44 -8.56 12.35
C ARG A 102 27.40 -7.36 12.34
N PHE A 103 27.00 -6.24 11.73
CA PHE A 103 27.89 -5.11 11.47
C PHE A 103 27.51 -3.83 12.23
N GLY A 104 26.35 -3.79 12.90
CA GLY A 104 25.90 -2.67 13.70
C GLY A 104 25.69 -1.40 12.87
N LYS A 105 26.36 -0.33 13.29
CA LYS A 105 26.41 0.97 12.61
C LYS A 105 27.73 1.20 11.88
N THR A 106 28.52 0.15 11.66
CA THR A 106 29.79 0.25 10.95
C THR A 106 29.56 0.80 9.55
N ASP A 107 30.34 1.78 9.16
CA ASP A 107 30.35 2.28 7.78
C ASP A 107 30.67 1.11 6.85
N THR A 108 29.83 0.93 5.83
CA THR A 108 29.97 -0.16 4.87
C THR A 108 31.34 -0.15 4.18
N ALA A 109 31.95 1.03 4.00
CA ALA A 109 33.30 1.18 3.45
C ALA A 109 34.40 0.59 4.34
N LEU A 110 34.15 0.40 5.64
CA LEU A 110 35.10 -0.14 6.61
C LEU A 110 34.93 -1.64 6.87
N ILE A 111 33.91 -2.28 6.31
CA ILE A 111 33.73 -3.73 6.42
C ILE A 111 34.76 -4.42 5.53
N SER A 112 35.49 -5.42 6.05
CA SER A 112 36.47 -6.16 5.27
C SER A 112 35.80 -7.03 4.19
N VAL A 113 36.53 -7.31 3.11
CA VAL A 113 36.03 -8.21 2.05
C VAL A 113 35.76 -9.61 2.61
N GLU A 114 36.63 -10.09 3.51
CA GLU A 114 36.53 -11.38 4.16
C GLU A 114 35.25 -11.47 5.00
N ASP A 115 35.02 -10.53 5.92
CA ASP A 115 33.85 -10.54 6.80
C ASP A 115 32.53 -10.43 6.01
N PHE A 116 32.52 -9.56 4.99
CA PHE A 116 31.31 -9.36 4.19
C PHE A 116 31.02 -10.55 3.28
N SER A 117 32.04 -11.13 2.66
CA SER A 117 31.86 -12.33 1.84
C SER A 117 31.42 -13.54 2.67
N GLU A 118 32.00 -13.73 3.87
CA GLU A 118 31.57 -14.78 4.80
C GLU A 118 30.08 -14.62 5.19
N TYR A 119 29.67 -13.40 5.51
CA TYR A 119 28.28 -13.08 5.79
C TYR A 119 27.36 -13.45 4.60
N LEU A 120 27.70 -13.01 3.39
CA LEU A 120 26.90 -13.30 2.20
C LEU A 120 26.91 -14.80 1.84
N PHE A 121 28.01 -15.53 2.06
CA PHE A 121 28.07 -16.98 1.85
C PHE A 121 27.11 -17.72 2.79
N LYS A 122 27.04 -17.31 4.07
CA LYS A 122 26.06 -17.88 5.01
C LYS A 122 24.63 -17.65 4.55
N ILE A 123 24.32 -16.45 4.06
CA ILE A 123 22.98 -16.14 3.51
C ILE A 123 22.71 -16.98 2.25
N GLY A 124 23.64 -17.02 1.28
CA GLY A 124 23.49 -17.79 0.04
C GLY A 124 23.27 -19.29 0.28
N ARG A 125 24.12 -19.89 1.13
CA ARG A 125 23.98 -21.32 1.53
C ARG A 125 22.71 -21.57 2.32
N GLY A 126 22.32 -20.63 3.20
CA GLY A 126 21.07 -20.69 3.95
C GLY A 126 19.85 -20.74 3.04
N LEU A 127 19.80 -19.85 2.03
CA LEU A 127 18.72 -19.85 1.04
C LEU A 127 18.64 -21.16 0.25
N LEU A 128 19.79 -21.72 -0.15
CA LEU A 128 19.82 -23.03 -0.81
C LEU A 128 19.36 -24.17 0.09
N ALA A 129 19.74 -24.12 1.38
CA ALA A 129 19.37 -25.17 2.34
C ALA A 129 17.86 -25.20 2.63
N ILE A 130 17.18 -24.05 2.67
CA ILE A 130 15.75 -23.98 2.95
C ILE A 130 14.87 -24.10 1.69
N TYR A 131 15.46 -24.10 0.50
CA TYR A 131 14.71 -24.10 -0.76
C TYR A 131 13.73 -25.27 -0.87
N ASP A 132 14.19 -26.50 -0.58
CA ASP A 132 13.35 -27.70 -0.73
C ASP A 132 12.15 -27.66 0.23
N GLU A 133 12.34 -27.19 1.47
CA GLU A 133 11.27 -27.04 2.46
C GLU A 133 10.28 -25.95 2.06
N ILE A 134 10.76 -24.77 1.67
CA ILE A 134 9.90 -23.67 1.20
C ILE A 134 9.08 -24.11 -0.02
N ASN A 135 9.70 -24.79 -0.97
CA ASN A 135 9.00 -25.31 -2.16
C ASN A 135 7.97 -26.40 -1.80
N TYR A 136 8.27 -27.25 -0.81
CA TYR A 136 7.31 -28.22 -0.29
C TYR A 136 6.10 -27.53 0.35
N LEU A 137 6.32 -26.52 1.20
CA LEU A 137 5.24 -25.75 1.85
C LEU A 137 4.37 -25.01 0.84
N LEU A 138 4.98 -24.38 -0.18
CA LEU A 138 4.23 -23.74 -1.26
C LEU A 138 3.34 -24.71 -2.02
N LYS A 139 3.80 -25.94 -2.27
CA LYS A 139 3.01 -27.01 -2.91
C LYS A 139 1.88 -27.46 -2.00
N LYS A 140 2.20 -27.76 -0.74
CA LYS A 140 1.25 -28.24 0.27
C LYS A 140 0.08 -27.27 0.48
N ASP A 141 0.36 -25.97 0.48
CA ASP A 141 -0.62 -24.92 0.71
C ASP A 141 -1.27 -24.39 -0.59
N GLU A 142 -0.92 -24.98 -1.75
CA GLU A 142 -1.44 -24.60 -3.10
C GLU A 142 -1.08 -23.17 -3.50
N LEU A 143 0.09 -22.68 -3.07
CA LEU A 143 0.54 -21.29 -3.28
C LEU A 143 1.44 -21.10 -4.51
N LEU A 144 1.81 -22.18 -5.21
CA LEU A 144 2.70 -22.11 -6.39
C LEU A 144 2.09 -21.30 -7.53
N GLU A 145 0.78 -21.38 -7.74
CA GLU A 145 0.10 -20.60 -8.77
C GLU A 145 0.19 -19.11 -8.44
N VAL A 146 -0.12 -18.73 -7.20
CA VAL A 146 0.02 -17.32 -6.74
C VAL A 146 1.46 -16.83 -6.92
N LEU A 147 2.45 -17.64 -6.56
CA LEU A 147 3.86 -17.28 -6.73
C LEU A 147 4.21 -17.10 -8.21
N ASN A 148 3.94 -18.10 -9.05
CA ASN A 148 4.44 -18.16 -10.42
C ASN A 148 3.64 -17.30 -11.40
N GLU A 149 2.31 -17.21 -11.22
CA GLU A 149 1.42 -16.51 -12.14
C GLU A 149 1.23 -15.03 -11.77
N THR A 150 1.46 -14.68 -10.49
CA THR A 150 1.21 -13.32 -10.00
C THR A 150 2.48 -12.68 -9.45
N GLU A 151 3.09 -13.24 -8.41
CA GLU A 151 4.12 -12.52 -7.67
C GLU A 151 5.46 -12.44 -8.41
N MET A 152 5.93 -13.54 -9.01
CA MET A 152 7.19 -13.54 -9.76
C MET A 152 7.16 -12.65 -11.02
N PRO A 153 6.11 -12.69 -11.87
CA PRO A 153 6.01 -11.78 -13.01
C PRO A 153 5.92 -10.31 -12.60
N LEU A 154 5.24 -10.02 -11.49
CA LEU A 154 5.06 -8.66 -10.97
C LEU A 154 6.38 -7.98 -10.60
N ILE A 155 7.41 -8.72 -10.22
CA ILE A 155 8.75 -8.19 -9.90
C ILE A 155 9.28 -7.30 -11.03
N LYS A 156 9.16 -7.74 -12.29
CA LYS A 156 9.62 -6.97 -13.47
C LYS A 156 8.80 -5.70 -13.66
N VAL A 157 7.48 -5.79 -13.46
CA VAL A 157 6.57 -4.64 -13.56
C VAL A 157 6.97 -3.56 -12.58
N LEU A 158 7.11 -3.93 -11.30
CA LEU A 158 7.46 -2.98 -10.25
C LEU A 158 8.86 -2.37 -10.44
N SER A 159 9.85 -3.19 -10.84
CA SER A 159 11.17 -2.68 -11.18
C SER A 159 11.12 -1.66 -12.33
N GLN A 160 10.29 -1.89 -13.35
CA GLN A 160 10.14 -0.94 -14.45
C GLN A 160 9.44 0.35 -14.01
N MET A 161 8.38 0.25 -13.21
CA MET A 161 7.69 1.42 -12.64
C MET A 161 8.63 2.26 -11.77
N GLU A 162 9.41 1.63 -10.90
CA GLU A 162 10.41 2.30 -10.07
C GLU A 162 11.46 3.02 -10.91
N LYS A 163 11.91 2.42 -12.03
CA LYS A 163 12.85 3.07 -12.98
C LYS A 163 12.23 4.22 -13.76
N ASN A 164 10.96 4.09 -14.15
CA ASN A 164 10.24 5.16 -14.86
C ASN A 164 10.11 6.40 -13.98
N GLY A 165 9.76 6.22 -12.70
CA GLY A 165 9.47 7.30 -11.77
C GLY A 165 8.36 8.23 -12.28
N ILE A 166 7.99 9.23 -11.49
CA ILE A 166 7.02 10.28 -11.88
C ILE A 166 7.67 11.65 -11.82
N LYS A 167 7.41 12.49 -12.81
CA LYS A 167 7.97 13.85 -12.89
C LYS A 167 7.31 14.79 -11.89
N VAL A 168 8.12 15.68 -11.31
CA VAL A 168 7.71 16.65 -10.31
C VAL A 168 8.08 18.05 -10.77
N ASP A 169 7.17 18.99 -10.63
CA ASP A 169 7.44 20.43 -10.78
C ASP A 169 8.05 20.96 -9.47
N VAL A 170 9.37 21.04 -9.46
CA VAL A 170 10.15 21.47 -8.29
C VAL A 170 9.83 22.93 -7.91
N ASP A 171 9.61 23.80 -8.88
CA ASP A 171 9.36 25.22 -8.61
C ASP A 171 7.93 25.44 -8.10
N TYR A 172 6.97 24.66 -8.59
CA TYR A 172 5.63 24.61 -8.01
C TYR A 172 5.69 24.29 -6.50
N PHE A 173 6.40 23.22 -6.12
CA PHE A 173 6.51 22.82 -4.71
C PHE A 173 7.23 23.85 -3.85
N LYS A 174 8.27 24.52 -4.36
CA LYS A 174 8.94 25.63 -3.64
C LYS A 174 7.97 26.77 -3.36
N ASN A 175 7.17 27.16 -4.36
CA ASN A 175 6.17 28.23 -4.20
C ASN A 175 5.09 27.82 -3.21
N TYR A 176 4.59 26.59 -3.31
CA TYR A 176 3.59 26.07 -2.38
C TYR A 176 4.12 25.93 -0.95
N SER A 177 5.41 25.60 -0.76
CA SER A 177 6.07 25.60 0.55
C SER A 177 6.03 26.98 1.22
N VAL A 178 6.25 28.05 0.45
CA VAL A 178 6.18 29.44 0.96
C VAL A 178 4.72 29.81 1.32
N GLU A 179 3.75 29.44 0.49
CA GLU A 179 2.32 29.65 0.76
C GLU A 179 1.89 28.97 2.07
N LEU A 180 2.17 27.66 2.20
CA LEU A 180 1.87 26.90 3.42
C LEU A 180 2.60 27.45 4.65
N GLY A 181 3.84 27.90 4.50
CA GLY A 181 4.60 28.49 5.60
C GLY A 181 3.88 29.70 6.19
N LYS A 182 3.38 30.61 5.35
CA LYS A 182 2.62 31.78 5.79
C LYS A 182 1.30 31.42 6.50
N GLU A 183 0.63 30.39 6.00
CA GLU A 183 -0.62 29.93 6.61
C GLU A 183 -0.37 29.28 7.99
N ILE A 184 0.67 28.46 8.09
CA ILE A 184 1.11 27.84 9.36
C ILE A 184 1.49 28.94 10.37
N GLU A 185 2.31 29.93 9.99
CA GLU A 185 2.69 31.04 10.87
C GLU A 185 1.48 31.85 11.37
N LYS A 186 0.46 32.00 10.53
CA LYS A 186 -0.78 32.67 10.95
C LYS A 186 -1.51 31.88 12.03
N ILE A 187 -1.67 30.54 11.82
CA ILE A 187 -2.33 29.64 12.78
C ILE A 187 -1.51 29.56 14.08
N GLU A 188 -0.18 29.51 14.00
CA GLU A 188 0.69 29.53 15.19
C GLU A 188 0.45 30.75 16.07
N ARG A 189 0.36 31.96 15.47
CA ARG A 189 0.05 33.20 16.20
C ARG A 189 -1.33 33.12 16.87
N GLU A 190 -2.35 32.67 16.14
CA GLU A 190 -3.70 32.50 16.71
C GLU A 190 -3.71 31.50 17.89
N ILE A 191 -2.93 30.42 17.82
CA ILE A 191 -2.76 29.48 18.94
C ILE A 191 -2.07 30.13 20.14
N PHE A 192 -0.99 30.88 19.92
CA PHE A 192 -0.25 31.55 20.98
C PHE A 192 -1.06 32.67 21.65
N ASP A 193 -1.83 33.43 20.86
CA ASP A 193 -2.75 34.45 21.38
C ASP A 193 -3.80 33.80 22.30
N GLU A 194 -4.37 32.63 21.90
CA GLU A 194 -5.38 31.94 22.68
C GLU A 194 -4.78 31.22 23.90
N ALA A 195 -3.54 30.73 23.78
CA ALA A 195 -2.79 30.15 24.90
C ALA A 195 -2.24 31.21 25.88
N GLY A 196 -2.07 32.45 25.43
CA GLY A 196 -1.49 33.57 26.17
C GLY A 196 0.03 33.47 26.38
N GLU A 197 0.73 32.60 25.64
CA GLU A 197 2.19 32.47 25.59
C GLU A 197 2.64 31.63 24.40
N GLU A 198 3.91 31.81 24.00
CA GLU A 198 4.55 30.98 23.00
C GLU A 198 5.09 29.68 23.64
N PHE A 199 4.94 28.58 22.92
CA PHE A 199 5.44 27.27 23.34
C PHE A 199 5.71 26.37 22.12
N ASN A 200 6.41 25.25 22.33
CA ASN A 200 6.68 24.33 21.23
C ASN A 200 5.45 23.47 20.91
N LEU A 201 4.74 23.82 19.81
CA LEU A 201 3.54 23.12 19.30
C LEU A 201 3.79 21.65 18.95
N ASN A 202 5.05 21.28 18.63
CA ASN A 202 5.46 19.92 18.34
C ASN A 202 5.86 19.11 19.60
N SER A 203 5.80 19.71 20.80
CA SER A 203 6.05 19.03 22.06
C SER A 203 4.74 18.58 22.72
N PRO A 204 4.41 17.26 22.72
CA PRO A 204 3.18 16.77 23.35
C PRO A 204 3.10 17.12 24.85
N LYS A 205 4.26 17.24 25.52
CA LYS A 205 4.33 17.59 26.94
C LYS A 205 3.92 19.04 27.16
N GLN A 206 4.53 19.99 26.45
CA GLN A 206 4.19 21.41 26.59
C GLN A 206 2.75 21.68 26.17
N LEU A 207 2.31 21.08 25.06
CA LEU A 207 0.93 21.19 24.62
C LEU A 207 -0.06 20.65 25.67
N GLY A 208 0.25 19.53 26.31
CA GLY A 208 -0.57 18.98 27.39
C GLY A 208 -0.64 19.91 28.62
N GLU A 209 0.47 20.56 28.98
CA GLU A 209 0.53 21.56 30.05
C GLU A 209 -0.34 22.79 29.73
N ILE A 210 -0.26 23.32 28.50
CA ILE A 210 -1.08 24.44 28.06
C ILE A 210 -2.57 24.09 28.11
N LEU A 211 -2.96 23.00 27.44
CA LEU A 211 -4.39 22.66 27.31
C LEU A 211 -5.03 22.29 28.66
N PHE A 212 -4.38 21.45 29.45
CA PHE A 212 -5.03 20.82 30.60
C PHE A 212 -4.64 21.40 31.96
N VAL A 213 -3.54 22.14 32.05
CA VAL A 213 -3.13 22.80 33.28
C VAL A 213 -3.41 24.29 33.22
N LYS A 214 -2.94 25.00 32.17
CA LYS A 214 -3.10 26.45 32.07
C LYS A 214 -4.52 26.84 31.68
N LEU A 215 -5.02 26.28 30.58
CA LEU A 215 -6.37 26.57 30.08
C LEU A 215 -7.47 25.75 30.78
N ASN A 216 -7.06 24.82 31.64
CA ASN A 216 -7.96 23.97 32.45
C ASN A 216 -9.06 23.27 31.62
N LEU A 217 -8.73 22.84 30.37
CA LEU A 217 -9.66 22.15 29.51
C LEU A 217 -9.96 20.72 30.04
N PRO A 218 -11.13 20.15 29.74
CA PRO A 218 -11.46 18.78 30.13
C PRO A 218 -10.44 17.78 29.56
N SER A 219 -9.83 16.94 30.40
CA SER A 219 -8.88 15.92 29.95
C SER A 219 -9.50 14.52 30.00
N GLY A 220 -9.58 13.86 28.83
CA GLY A 220 -10.17 12.52 28.72
C GLY A 220 -9.21 11.36 28.99
N LYS A 221 -7.91 11.51 28.68
CA LYS A 221 -6.92 10.44 28.77
C LYS A 221 -5.61 10.91 29.36
N LYS A 222 -5.11 10.18 30.37
CA LYS A 222 -3.73 10.30 30.85
C LYS A 222 -2.88 9.16 30.29
N THR A 223 -1.68 9.49 29.83
CA THR A 223 -0.64 8.52 29.46
C THR A 223 0.33 8.32 30.63
N LYS A 224 1.26 7.36 30.51
CA LYS A 224 2.33 7.17 31.51
C LYS A 224 3.21 8.42 31.70
N THR A 225 3.27 9.29 30.70
CA THR A 225 4.16 10.48 30.66
C THR A 225 3.42 11.83 30.77
N GLY A 226 2.10 11.83 30.99
CA GLY A 226 1.30 13.05 31.11
C GLY A 226 -0.06 12.97 30.42
N TYR A 227 -0.57 14.11 29.99
CA TYR A 227 -1.84 14.19 29.27
C TYR A 227 -1.67 13.76 27.80
N SER A 228 -2.63 13.01 27.28
CA SER A 228 -2.67 12.73 25.83
C SER A 228 -3.15 13.95 25.05
N THR A 229 -2.43 14.27 23.99
CA THR A 229 -2.79 15.30 23.00
C THR A 229 -2.98 14.69 21.64
N ASP A 230 -3.39 13.41 21.56
CA ASP A 230 -3.64 12.73 20.29
C ASP A 230 -4.83 13.37 19.54
N VAL A 231 -4.94 13.01 18.25
CA VAL A 231 -5.97 13.58 17.36
C VAL A 231 -7.38 13.39 17.95
N THR A 232 -7.67 12.23 18.57
CA THR A 232 -9.01 11.97 19.11
C THR A 232 -9.35 12.86 20.30
N VAL A 233 -8.36 13.21 21.13
CA VAL A 233 -8.55 14.16 22.25
C VAL A 233 -8.81 15.56 21.73
N LEU A 234 -8.10 16.00 20.68
CA LEU A 234 -8.32 17.32 20.08
C LEU A 234 -9.67 17.37 19.35
N GLU A 235 -10.08 16.29 18.65
CA GLU A 235 -11.42 16.19 18.04
C GLU A 235 -12.54 16.26 19.07
N ASP A 236 -12.37 15.61 20.22
CA ASP A 236 -13.33 15.69 21.33
C ASP A 236 -13.42 17.14 21.86
N LEU A 237 -12.27 17.82 22.07
CA LEU A 237 -12.23 19.20 22.53
C LEU A 237 -12.87 20.16 21.48
N GLU A 238 -12.58 19.97 20.19
CA GLU A 238 -13.21 20.72 19.11
C GLU A 238 -14.72 20.54 19.13
N SER A 239 -15.21 19.31 19.29
CA SER A 239 -16.65 18.99 19.37
C SER A 239 -17.35 19.68 20.56
N TRP A 240 -16.60 19.99 21.62
CA TRP A 240 -17.09 20.75 22.78
C TRP A 240 -16.99 22.26 22.61
N GLY A 241 -16.51 22.73 21.43
CA GLY A 241 -16.47 24.14 21.07
C GLY A 241 -15.18 24.88 21.44
N TYR A 242 -14.11 24.18 21.82
CA TYR A 242 -12.81 24.81 22.12
C TYR A 242 -12.05 25.13 20.83
N ASN A 243 -11.95 26.41 20.47
CA ASN A 243 -11.34 26.87 19.22
C ASN A 243 -9.85 26.53 19.11
N ILE A 244 -9.10 26.57 20.24
CA ILE A 244 -7.68 26.18 20.25
C ILE A 244 -7.48 24.73 19.75
N ALA A 245 -8.43 23.83 20.01
CA ALA A 245 -8.33 22.44 19.53
C ALA A 245 -8.47 22.36 18.02
N ARG A 246 -9.38 23.14 17.41
CA ARG A 246 -9.53 23.28 15.96
C ARG A 246 -8.24 23.83 15.33
N LEU A 247 -7.70 24.92 15.88
CA LEU A 247 -6.44 25.51 15.40
C LEU A 247 -5.27 24.53 15.46
N LEU A 248 -5.17 23.74 16.54
CA LEU A 248 -4.13 22.72 16.69
C LEU A 248 -4.29 21.56 15.69
N LEU A 249 -5.51 21.16 15.37
CA LEU A 249 -5.78 20.15 14.33
C LEU A 249 -5.37 20.69 12.95
N ASP A 250 -5.74 21.91 12.62
CA ASP A 250 -5.37 22.59 11.37
C ASP A 250 -3.84 22.75 11.27
N TYR A 251 -3.19 23.24 12.32
CA TYR A 251 -1.72 23.34 12.40
C TYR A 251 -1.03 22.01 12.12
N ARG A 252 -1.43 20.95 12.83
CA ARG A 252 -0.85 19.61 12.66
C ARG A 252 -1.04 19.08 11.26
N LYS A 253 -2.23 19.29 10.68
CA LYS A 253 -2.54 18.89 9.31
C LYS A 253 -1.61 19.56 8.31
N LEU A 254 -1.52 20.88 8.34
CA LEU A 254 -0.70 21.65 7.39
C LEU A 254 0.79 21.42 7.60
N ASN A 255 1.27 21.38 8.85
CA ASN A 255 2.67 21.10 9.15
C ASN A 255 3.08 19.70 8.68
N LYS A 256 2.23 18.69 8.88
CA LYS A 256 2.49 17.34 8.36
C LYS A 256 2.55 17.32 6.83
N LEU A 257 1.64 18.02 6.14
CA LEU A 257 1.65 18.11 4.68
C LEU A 257 2.93 18.79 4.17
N LYS A 258 3.29 19.92 4.78
CA LYS A 258 4.50 20.67 4.44
C LYS A 258 5.75 19.82 4.63
N THR A 259 5.95 19.26 5.81
CA THR A 259 7.18 18.54 6.13
C THR A 259 7.28 17.16 5.46
N THR A 260 6.14 16.45 5.29
CA THR A 260 6.15 15.10 4.71
C THR A 260 6.23 15.10 3.18
N TYR A 261 5.58 16.08 2.53
CA TYR A 261 5.46 16.10 1.07
C TYR A 261 6.09 17.33 0.46
N VAL A 262 5.62 18.54 0.81
CA VAL A 262 5.93 19.74 0.05
C VAL A 262 7.41 20.12 0.11
N ASP A 263 8.06 20.00 1.28
CA ASP A 263 9.48 20.28 1.46
C ASP A 263 10.36 19.07 1.07
N THR A 264 9.83 17.86 1.21
CA THR A 264 10.62 16.64 1.04
C THR A 264 10.67 16.16 -0.41
N LEU A 265 9.54 16.18 -1.13
CA LEU A 265 9.48 15.66 -2.49
C LEU A 265 10.48 16.33 -3.45
N PRO A 266 10.68 17.68 -3.45
CA PRO A 266 11.68 18.31 -4.31
C PRO A 266 13.13 17.88 -4.06
N GLN A 267 13.41 17.36 -2.86
CA GLN A 267 14.76 16.90 -2.50
C GLN A 267 15.06 15.47 -2.96
N LEU A 268 14.02 14.72 -3.34
CA LEU A 268 14.11 13.30 -3.72
C LEU A 268 14.15 13.09 -5.24
N VAL A 269 14.12 14.17 -6.03
CA VAL A 269 14.13 14.07 -7.49
C VAL A 269 15.50 13.70 -8.03
N ASP A 270 15.50 12.93 -9.11
CA ASP A 270 16.70 12.68 -9.91
C ASP A 270 17.06 13.89 -10.80
N LYS A 271 18.10 13.76 -11.64
CA LYS A 271 18.55 14.78 -12.59
C LYS A 271 17.50 15.19 -13.64
N ASN A 272 16.45 14.38 -13.82
CA ASN A 272 15.34 14.62 -14.74
C ASN A 272 14.09 15.12 -14.01
N SER A 273 14.21 15.51 -12.74
CA SER A 273 13.11 15.91 -11.86
C SER A 273 12.07 14.80 -11.66
N ARG A 274 12.49 13.53 -11.62
CA ARG A 274 11.58 12.39 -11.37
C ARG A 274 11.81 11.80 -9.99
N ILE A 275 10.74 11.41 -9.33
CA ILE A 275 10.73 10.68 -8.06
C ILE A 275 10.55 9.19 -8.35
N HIS A 276 11.37 8.37 -7.70
CA HIS A 276 11.38 6.92 -7.82
C HIS A 276 10.95 6.29 -6.49
N THR A 277 9.65 6.13 -6.29
CA THR A 277 9.12 5.43 -5.10
C THR A 277 9.48 3.95 -5.16
N SER A 278 9.59 3.29 -4.02
CA SER A 278 9.75 1.84 -3.92
C SER A 278 8.41 1.17 -3.67
N PHE A 279 8.01 0.20 -4.50
CA PHE A 279 6.80 -0.61 -4.34
C PHE A 279 7.12 -1.92 -3.62
N ASN A 280 6.51 -2.14 -2.46
CA ASN A 280 6.76 -3.34 -1.65
C ASN A 280 5.67 -4.39 -1.87
N GLN A 281 6.05 -5.57 -2.39
CA GLN A 281 5.11 -6.68 -2.62
C GLN A 281 4.69 -7.36 -1.33
N ILE A 282 5.54 -7.35 -0.32
CA ILE A 282 5.31 -7.99 0.99
C ILE A 282 4.98 -6.98 2.10
N GLY A 283 4.75 -5.71 1.73
CA GLY A 283 4.53 -4.62 2.70
C GLY A 283 3.19 -4.69 3.44
N THR A 284 2.26 -5.52 3.00
CA THR A 284 0.96 -5.72 3.62
C THR A 284 0.61 -7.20 3.72
N VAL A 285 -0.15 -7.55 4.75
CA VAL A 285 -0.62 -8.94 4.95
C VAL A 285 -1.84 -9.30 4.08
N THR A 286 -2.48 -8.32 3.44
CA THR A 286 -3.62 -8.52 2.54
C THR A 286 -3.22 -8.81 1.10
N GLY A 287 -1.92 -8.72 0.77
CA GLY A 287 -1.42 -8.83 -0.59
C GLY A 287 -1.48 -7.53 -1.41
N ARG A 288 -1.98 -6.42 -0.83
CA ARG A 288 -1.86 -5.09 -1.47
C ARG A 288 -0.39 -4.68 -1.55
N LEU A 289 -0.04 -3.90 -2.57
CA LEU A 289 1.24 -3.22 -2.63
C LEU A 289 1.26 -2.07 -1.63
N SER A 290 2.43 -1.77 -1.09
CA SER A 290 2.67 -0.51 -0.37
C SER A 290 3.80 0.27 -1.05
N SER A 291 3.84 1.56 -0.82
CA SER A 291 4.83 2.48 -1.38
C SER A 291 5.65 3.09 -0.26
N SER A 292 6.96 3.26 -0.49
CA SER A 292 7.89 3.89 0.47
C SER A 292 8.99 4.64 -0.27
N GLU A 293 9.64 5.55 0.42
CA GLU A 293 10.83 6.30 -0.03
C GLU A 293 10.64 7.04 -1.38
N PRO A 294 9.62 7.93 -1.51
CA PRO A 294 8.56 8.33 -0.57
C PRO A 294 7.28 7.50 -0.69
N ASN A 295 6.42 7.51 0.34
CA ASN A 295 5.10 6.90 0.25
C ASN A 295 4.12 7.81 -0.51
N LEU A 296 3.93 7.53 -1.80
CA LEU A 296 3.02 8.28 -2.67
C LEU A 296 1.54 7.83 -2.54
N GLN A 297 1.30 6.65 -1.96
CA GLN A 297 -0.07 6.13 -1.77
C GLN A 297 -0.83 6.84 -0.63
N ASN A 298 -0.11 7.54 0.26
CA ASN A 298 -0.71 8.27 1.39
C ASN A 298 -0.99 9.75 1.10
N ILE A 299 -0.75 10.24 -0.13
CA ILE A 299 -1.13 11.61 -0.53
C ILE A 299 -2.66 11.69 -0.54
N PRO A 300 -3.26 12.64 0.24
CA PRO A 300 -4.71 12.74 0.33
C PRO A 300 -5.36 12.96 -1.05
N VAL A 301 -6.53 12.34 -1.25
CA VAL A 301 -7.21 12.38 -2.55
C VAL A 301 -8.31 13.45 -2.59
N LYS A 302 -9.02 13.66 -1.46
CA LYS A 302 -10.29 14.41 -1.42
C LYS A 302 -10.17 15.79 -0.78
N THR A 303 -9.03 16.12 -0.21
CA THR A 303 -8.82 17.42 0.42
C THR A 303 -8.18 18.38 -0.56
N ASP A 304 -8.49 19.68 -0.45
CA ASP A 304 -7.91 20.72 -1.29
C ASP A 304 -6.37 20.70 -1.25
N ASP A 305 -5.81 20.49 -0.07
CA ASP A 305 -4.35 20.35 0.10
C ASP A 305 -3.78 19.14 -0.64
N GLY A 306 -4.49 18.00 -0.63
CA GLY A 306 -4.09 16.81 -1.37
C GLY A 306 -4.15 17.03 -2.89
N ILE A 307 -5.15 17.77 -3.37
CA ILE A 307 -5.27 18.19 -4.77
C ILE A 307 -4.06 19.07 -5.14
N LYS A 308 -3.74 20.07 -4.34
CA LYS A 308 -2.56 20.95 -4.54
C LYS A 308 -1.24 20.15 -4.58
N ILE A 309 -1.06 19.15 -3.71
CA ILE A 309 0.13 18.27 -3.79
C ILE A 309 0.16 17.50 -5.10
N ARG A 310 -0.99 16.99 -5.58
CA ARG A 310 -1.08 16.23 -6.84
C ARG A 310 -0.87 17.10 -8.08
N GLU A 311 -1.17 18.40 -8.02
CA GLU A 311 -0.86 19.36 -9.08
C GLU A 311 0.65 19.46 -9.38
N GLY A 312 1.49 19.27 -8.36
CA GLY A 312 2.94 19.28 -8.50
C GLY A 312 3.53 18.02 -9.19
N PHE A 313 2.73 16.98 -9.44
CA PHE A 313 3.15 15.81 -10.23
C PHE A 313 2.66 15.98 -11.66
N VAL A 314 3.60 16.15 -12.59
CA VAL A 314 3.33 16.58 -13.98
C VAL A 314 3.82 15.54 -14.98
N ALA A 315 3.32 15.60 -16.21
CA ALA A 315 3.87 14.86 -17.33
C ALA A 315 5.14 15.53 -17.90
N GLU A 316 5.96 14.78 -18.63
CA GLU A 316 7.01 15.36 -19.47
C GLU A 316 6.44 16.28 -20.55
N GLU A 317 7.26 17.21 -21.04
CA GLU A 317 6.88 18.07 -22.16
C GLU A 317 6.46 17.23 -23.39
N GLY A 318 5.33 17.58 -24.00
CA GLY A 318 4.75 16.82 -25.10
C GLY A 318 3.89 15.62 -24.67
N LYS A 319 3.92 15.26 -23.36
CA LYS A 319 3.16 14.13 -22.80
C LYS A 319 1.99 14.58 -21.94
N ILE A 320 1.22 13.59 -21.50
CA ILE A 320 0.07 13.76 -20.61
C ILE A 320 0.02 12.61 -19.62
N LEU A 321 -0.59 12.82 -18.44
CA LEU A 321 -0.90 11.76 -17.50
C LEU A 321 -2.29 11.20 -17.81
N MET A 322 -2.41 9.86 -17.73
CA MET A 322 -3.67 9.14 -17.77
C MET A 322 -3.81 8.34 -16.49
N SER A 323 -4.91 8.51 -15.78
CA SER A 323 -5.29 7.71 -14.63
C SER A 323 -6.43 6.79 -15.01
N ILE A 324 -6.30 5.52 -14.66
CA ILE A 324 -7.36 4.51 -14.82
C ILE A 324 -7.60 3.87 -13.45
N ASP A 325 -8.78 4.07 -12.88
CA ASP A 325 -9.16 3.48 -11.59
C ASP A 325 -10.35 2.53 -11.72
N TYR A 326 -10.35 1.48 -10.89
CA TYR A 326 -11.50 0.60 -10.81
C TYR A 326 -12.66 1.26 -10.06
N SER A 327 -13.83 1.19 -10.67
CA SER A 327 -15.07 1.61 -10.02
C SER A 327 -15.55 0.55 -9.03
N GLN A 328 -15.41 0.83 -7.73
CA GLN A 328 -15.96 0.00 -6.65
C GLN A 328 -15.49 -1.47 -6.69
N VAL A 329 -14.22 -1.74 -7.00
CA VAL A 329 -13.71 -3.11 -7.19
C VAL A 329 -13.99 -4.03 -6.00
N GLU A 330 -13.84 -3.57 -4.76
CA GLU A 330 -14.09 -4.38 -3.56
C GLU A 330 -15.57 -4.75 -3.40
N LEU A 331 -16.49 -3.84 -3.74
CA LEU A 331 -17.93 -4.13 -3.73
C LEU A 331 -18.33 -5.09 -4.85
N ARG A 332 -17.69 -5.00 -6.02
CA ARG A 332 -17.88 -5.96 -7.11
C ARG A 332 -17.35 -7.35 -6.76
N VAL A 333 -16.19 -7.41 -6.12
CA VAL A 333 -15.64 -8.66 -5.57
C VAL A 333 -16.58 -9.24 -4.52
N LEU A 334 -17.08 -8.43 -3.58
CA LEU A 334 -18.07 -8.89 -2.59
C LEU A 334 -19.31 -9.47 -3.27
N ALA A 335 -19.91 -8.76 -4.24
CA ALA A 335 -21.09 -9.20 -4.95
C ALA A 335 -20.88 -10.55 -5.66
N SER A 336 -19.74 -10.71 -6.34
CA SER A 336 -19.36 -11.96 -7.02
C SER A 336 -19.14 -13.12 -6.05
N LEU A 337 -18.43 -12.88 -4.94
CA LEU A 337 -18.08 -13.95 -3.99
C LEU A 337 -19.26 -14.36 -3.10
N CYS A 338 -20.05 -13.41 -2.62
CA CYS A 338 -21.21 -13.73 -1.78
C CYS A 338 -22.44 -14.23 -2.58
N LYS A 339 -22.44 -14.00 -3.91
CA LYS A 339 -23.53 -14.39 -4.83
C LYS A 339 -24.90 -13.86 -4.39
N ASP A 340 -24.92 -12.62 -3.90
CA ASP A 340 -26.17 -11.93 -3.57
C ASP A 340 -26.84 -11.44 -4.85
N GLU A 341 -28.05 -11.92 -5.13
CA GLU A 341 -28.78 -11.62 -6.36
C GLU A 341 -29.05 -10.13 -6.54
N ASN A 342 -29.38 -9.42 -5.44
CA ASN A 342 -29.64 -7.98 -5.50
C ASN A 342 -28.39 -7.16 -5.83
N LEU A 343 -27.20 -7.58 -5.32
CA LEU A 343 -25.93 -6.95 -5.64
C LEU A 343 -25.53 -7.25 -7.11
N ILE A 344 -25.67 -8.50 -7.54
CA ILE A 344 -25.33 -8.93 -8.91
C ILE A 344 -26.23 -8.20 -9.92
N GLU A 345 -27.55 -8.16 -9.69
CA GLU A 345 -28.50 -7.47 -10.57
C GLU A 345 -28.18 -5.97 -10.66
N ALA A 346 -27.86 -5.33 -9.53
CA ALA A 346 -27.47 -3.92 -9.52
C ALA A 346 -26.28 -3.64 -10.45
N TYR A 347 -25.26 -4.49 -10.43
CA TYR A 347 -24.09 -4.34 -11.31
C TYR A 347 -24.36 -4.75 -12.76
N ARG A 348 -25.21 -5.75 -12.99
CA ARG A 348 -25.62 -6.18 -14.35
C ARG A 348 -26.40 -5.07 -15.06
N GLU A 349 -27.23 -4.35 -14.34
CA GLU A 349 -28.04 -3.25 -14.85
C GLU A 349 -27.33 -1.89 -14.79
N ASN A 350 -26.04 -1.85 -14.41
CA ASN A 350 -25.26 -0.62 -14.21
C ASN A 350 -25.92 0.41 -13.27
N LYS A 351 -26.68 -0.04 -12.28
CA LYS A 351 -27.27 0.82 -11.27
C LYS A 351 -26.21 1.30 -10.28
N ASP A 352 -26.38 2.52 -9.78
CA ASP A 352 -25.51 3.03 -8.70
C ASP A 352 -25.84 2.32 -7.37
N LEU A 353 -24.91 1.46 -6.90
CA LEU A 353 -25.09 0.70 -5.68
C LEU A 353 -25.29 1.62 -4.45
N HIS A 354 -24.64 2.80 -4.43
CA HIS A 354 -24.81 3.73 -3.33
C HIS A 354 -26.21 4.34 -3.29
N ASP A 355 -26.79 4.63 -4.46
CA ASP A 355 -28.18 5.09 -4.56
C ASP A 355 -29.16 4.00 -4.15
N LEU A 356 -28.92 2.76 -4.63
CA LEU A 356 -29.76 1.62 -4.23
C LEU A 356 -29.71 1.39 -2.71
N THR A 357 -28.52 1.47 -2.13
CA THR A 357 -28.33 1.32 -0.68
C THR A 357 -29.03 2.45 0.07
N ALA A 358 -28.90 3.71 -0.40
CA ALA A 358 -29.61 4.85 0.19
C ALA A 358 -31.11 4.65 0.18
N ARG A 359 -31.70 4.21 -0.93
CA ARG A 359 -33.14 3.90 -1.01
C ARG A 359 -33.57 2.86 0.03
N GLY A 360 -32.78 1.81 0.21
CA GLY A 360 -33.10 0.78 1.21
C GLY A 360 -32.95 1.23 2.66
N ILE A 361 -31.97 2.08 2.96
CA ILE A 361 -31.69 2.56 4.31
C ILE A 361 -32.70 3.62 4.75
N PHE A 362 -33.04 4.55 3.84
CA PHE A 362 -33.93 5.68 4.11
C PHE A 362 -35.39 5.41 3.72
N ASP A 363 -35.73 4.15 3.35
CA ASP A 363 -37.09 3.72 2.94
C ASP A 363 -37.65 4.59 1.79
N LEU A 364 -36.81 4.96 0.81
CA LEU A 364 -37.23 5.79 -0.32
C LEU A 364 -37.92 4.94 -1.40
N SER A 365 -39.01 5.47 -1.95
CA SER A 365 -39.72 4.87 -3.09
C SER A 365 -38.94 5.04 -4.41
N SER A 366 -39.39 4.40 -5.49
CA SER A 366 -38.81 4.55 -6.83
C SER A 366 -38.85 6.00 -7.32
N ASP A 367 -39.85 6.77 -6.90
CA ASP A 367 -40.12 8.13 -7.37
C ASP A 367 -39.37 9.20 -6.57
N ASP A 368 -38.81 8.83 -5.40
CA ASP A 368 -38.05 9.74 -4.55
C ASP A 368 -36.65 9.98 -5.16
N THR A 369 -36.14 11.20 -5.03
CA THR A 369 -34.79 11.55 -5.41
C THR A 369 -33.83 11.29 -4.25
N VAL A 370 -32.77 10.51 -4.47
CA VAL A 370 -31.70 10.32 -3.47
C VAL A 370 -30.88 11.60 -3.38
N THR A 371 -30.80 12.20 -2.19
CA THR A 371 -29.97 13.40 -1.98
C THR A 371 -28.49 13.06 -1.94
N ARG A 372 -27.63 14.07 -2.15
CA ARG A 372 -26.18 13.91 -2.08
C ARG A 372 -25.72 13.42 -0.69
N GLU A 373 -26.35 13.90 0.37
CA GLU A 373 -26.10 13.50 1.76
C GLU A 373 -26.47 12.04 1.97
N GLN A 374 -27.65 11.63 1.57
CA GLN A 374 -28.12 10.23 1.67
C GLN A 374 -27.19 9.28 0.91
N ARG A 375 -26.79 9.65 -0.30
CA ARG A 375 -25.85 8.88 -1.10
C ARG A 375 -24.47 8.78 -0.42
N THR A 376 -24.03 9.86 0.23
CA THR A 376 -22.76 9.86 0.98
C THR A 376 -22.84 8.92 2.19
N VAL A 377 -23.93 8.95 2.95
CA VAL A 377 -24.16 8.03 4.06
C VAL A 377 -24.18 6.58 3.57
N ALA A 378 -24.90 6.28 2.50
CA ALA A 378 -24.93 4.94 1.91
C ALA A 378 -23.54 4.48 1.42
N LYS A 379 -22.75 5.37 0.86
CA LYS A 379 -21.36 5.09 0.48
C LYS A 379 -20.51 4.70 1.69
N ILE A 380 -20.60 5.44 2.78
CA ILE A 380 -19.90 5.13 4.04
C ILE A 380 -20.34 3.77 4.57
N ILE A 381 -21.65 3.47 4.53
CA ILE A 381 -22.19 2.19 5.00
C ILE A 381 -21.68 1.03 4.12
N ASN A 382 -21.76 1.13 2.80
CA ASN A 382 -21.26 0.09 1.89
C ASN A 382 -19.80 -0.29 2.18
N PHE A 383 -18.93 0.71 2.37
CA PHE A 383 -17.54 0.44 2.75
C PHE A 383 -17.39 -0.05 4.19
N SER A 384 -18.20 0.49 5.12
CA SER A 384 -18.14 0.07 6.52
C SER A 384 -18.47 -1.42 6.70
N ILE A 385 -19.40 -1.95 5.91
CA ILE A 385 -19.74 -3.38 5.90
C ILE A 385 -18.53 -4.21 5.45
N ILE A 386 -17.91 -3.87 4.31
CA ILE A 386 -16.69 -4.58 3.83
C ILE A 386 -15.59 -4.59 4.90
N TYR A 387 -15.43 -3.48 5.62
CA TYR A 387 -14.40 -3.35 6.67
C TYR A 387 -14.86 -3.89 8.03
N GLY A 388 -16.05 -4.47 8.13
CA GLY A 388 -16.59 -5.03 9.37
C GLY A 388 -16.73 -3.99 10.48
N LYS A 389 -17.04 -2.73 10.14
CA LYS A 389 -17.16 -1.64 11.12
C LYS A 389 -18.34 -1.89 12.06
N THR A 390 -18.12 -1.70 13.37
CA THR A 390 -19.17 -1.86 14.36
C THR A 390 -20.20 -0.73 14.29
N PRO A 391 -21.45 -0.92 14.79
CA PRO A 391 -22.43 0.16 14.88
C PRO A 391 -21.90 1.40 15.60
N PHE A 392 -21.08 1.21 16.65
CA PHE A 392 -20.43 2.32 17.37
C PHE A 392 -19.45 3.08 16.47
N GLY A 393 -18.61 2.35 15.69
CA GLY A 393 -17.67 2.97 14.75
C GLY A 393 -18.37 3.73 13.63
N LEU A 394 -19.47 3.17 13.10
CA LEU A 394 -20.30 3.82 12.09
C LEU A 394 -20.99 5.08 12.63
N ALA A 395 -21.55 4.99 13.84
CA ALA A 395 -22.20 6.11 14.53
C ALA A 395 -21.24 7.31 14.71
N LYS A 396 -20.00 7.03 15.14
CA LYS A 396 -18.96 8.07 15.32
C LYS A 396 -18.61 8.73 13.97
N GLU A 397 -18.47 7.96 12.91
CA GLU A 397 -18.12 8.50 11.58
C GLU A 397 -19.24 9.34 10.96
N LEU A 398 -20.48 8.87 11.07
CA LEU A 398 -21.66 9.57 10.55
C LEU A 398 -22.15 10.69 11.48
N LYS A 399 -21.61 10.79 12.71
CA LYS A 399 -22.07 11.72 13.76
C LYS A 399 -23.56 11.56 14.07
N ILE A 400 -24.02 10.31 14.16
CA ILE A 400 -25.42 9.94 14.45
C ILE A 400 -25.48 9.06 15.73
N PRO A 401 -26.69 8.91 16.34
CA PRO A 401 -26.89 7.97 17.44
C PRO A 401 -26.52 6.52 17.06
N VAL A 402 -25.96 5.76 18.01
CA VAL A 402 -25.63 4.34 17.80
C VAL A 402 -26.83 3.51 17.39
N LYS A 403 -28.02 3.86 17.88
CA LYS A 403 -29.29 3.21 17.52
C LYS A 403 -29.56 3.30 16.01
N ASP A 404 -29.40 4.48 15.44
CA ASP A 404 -29.63 4.73 14.00
C ASP A 404 -28.60 3.99 13.14
N ALA A 405 -27.33 4.02 13.56
CA ALA A 405 -26.27 3.25 12.89
C ALA A 405 -26.56 1.74 12.92
N THR A 406 -27.11 1.22 14.03
CA THR A 406 -27.52 -0.19 14.14
C THR A 406 -28.67 -0.51 13.20
N GLU A 407 -29.67 0.38 13.10
CA GLU A 407 -30.79 0.24 12.18
C GLU A 407 -30.33 0.24 10.72
N TYR A 408 -29.41 1.14 10.33
CA TYR A 408 -28.85 1.20 8.97
C TYR A 408 -28.13 -0.09 8.60
N ILE A 409 -27.29 -0.64 9.49
CA ILE A 409 -26.62 -1.92 9.27
C ILE A 409 -27.64 -3.06 9.13
N HIS A 410 -28.69 -3.07 9.97
CA HIS A 410 -29.72 -4.10 9.89
C HIS A 410 -30.49 -4.03 8.55
N LYS A 411 -30.92 -2.84 8.11
CA LYS A 411 -31.58 -2.64 6.80
C LYS A 411 -30.67 -3.06 5.63
N TYR A 412 -29.36 -2.78 5.73
CA TYR A 412 -28.40 -3.23 4.73
C TYR A 412 -28.40 -4.76 4.59
N PHE A 413 -28.27 -5.49 5.70
CA PHE A 413 -28.27 -6.96 5.68
C PHE A 413 -29.63 -7.57 5.33
N GLN A 414 -30.74 -6.88 5.60
CA GLN A 414 -32.05 -7.30 5.10
C GLN A 414 -32.12 -7.21 3.57
N LYS A 415 -31.53 -6.18 2.98
CA LYS A 415 -31.49 -5.97 1.54
C LYS A 415 -30.53 -6.92 0.84
N TYR A 416 -29.41 -7.24 1.49
CA TYR A 416 -28.33 -8.09 0.96
C TYR A 416 -28.05 -9.29 1.89
N PRO A 417 -28.99 -10.25 1.98
CA PRO A 417 -28.93 -11.30 3.01
C PRO A 417 -27.77 -12.29 2.83
N ARG A 418 -27.31 -12.50 1.58
CA ARG A 418 -26.19 -13.40 1.28
C ARG A 418 -24.87 -12.86 1.81
N VAL A 419 -24.71 -11.55 1.98
CA VAL A 419 -23.52 -10.95 2.58
C VAL A 419 -23.30 -11.50 4.00
N THR A 420 -24.35 -11.55 4.83
CA THR A 420 -24.25 -12.11 6.20
C THR A 420 -23.86 -13.59 6.20
N SER A 421 -24.41 -14.37 5.28
CA SER A 421 -24.08 -15.80 5.17
C SER A 421 -22.63 -16.00 4.75
N PHE A 422 -22.17 -15.23 3.79
CA PHE A 422 -20.79 -15.25 3.29
C PHE A 422 -19.77 -14.85 4.38
N GLU A 423 -20.05 -13.80 5.16
CA GLU A 423 -19.20 -13.43 6.31
C GLU A 423 -19.09 -14.59 7.30
N LYS A 424 -20.21 -15.25 7.64
CA LYS A 424 -20.20 -16.41 8.54
C LYS A 424 -19.43 -17.60 7.96
N GLU A 425 -19.56 -17.87 6.68
CA GLU A 425 -18.81 -18.94 5.98
C GLU A 425 -17.31 -18.70 6.10
N ILE A 426 -16.84 -17.46 5.88
CA ILE A 426 -15.41 -17.09 6.02
C ILE A 426 -14.94 -17.26 7.46
N VAL A 427 -15.74 -16.77 8.44
CA VAL A 427 -15.37 -16.84 9.86
C VAL A 427 -15.29 -18.29 10.31
N ASN A 428 -16.27 -19.13 9.98
CA ASN A 428 -16.26 -20.55 10.31
C ASN A 428 -15.04 -21.26 9.70
N PHE A 429 -14.76 -20.99 8.43
CA PHE A 429 -13.56 -21.54 7.78
C PHE A 429 -12.26 -21.09 8.51
N ALA A 430 -12.19 -19.81 8.92
CA ALA A 430 -11.04 -19.30 9.65
C ALA A 430 -10.91 -19.92 11.05
N GLU A 431 -12.00 -20.18 11.76
CA GLU A 431 -12.00 -20.84 13.07
C GLU A 431 -11.50 -22.29 12.98
N GLU A 432 -11.89 -23.01 11.94
CA GLU A 432 -11.46 -24.39 11.72
C GLU A 432 -10.00 -24.50 11.26
N ASN A 433 -9.54 -23.56 10.42
CA ASN A 433 -8.26 -23.66 9.73
C ASN A 433 -7.17 -22.73 10.23
N ASN A 434 -7.50 -21.69 11.04
CA ASN A 434 -6.65 -20.59 11.49
C ASN A 434 -6.10 -19.70 10.35
N TYR A 435 -6.65 -19.80 9.16
CA TYR A 435 -6.33 -18.93 8.02
C TYR A 435 -7.55 -18.73 7.13
N VAL A 436 -7.44 -17.78 6.21
CA VAL A 436 -8.35 -17.60 5.06
C VAL A 436 -7.58 -17.63 3.76
N LYS A 437 -8.29 -17.85 2.64
CA LYS A 437 -7.75 -17.74 1.28
C LYS A 437 -8.53 -16.69 0.49
N THR A 438 -7.83 -15.94 -0.36
CA THR A 438 -8.47 -15.12 -1.40
C THR A 438 -9.08 -16.00 -2.48
N HIS A 439 -9.83 -15.39 -3.40
CA HIS A 439 -10.37 -16.10 -4.58
C HIS A 439 -9.27 -16.79 -5.42
N PHE A 440 -8.08 -16.22 -5.48
CA PHE A 440 -6.94 -16.76 -6.23
C PHE A 440 -6.02 -17.67 -5.40
N GLY A 441 -6.41 -18.00 -4.17
CA GLY A 441 -5.70 -18.97 -3.34
C GLY A 441 -4.62 -18.39 -2.42
N ARG A 442 -4.38 -17.07 -2.40
CA ARG A 442 -3.45 -16.46 -1.43
C ARG A 442 -3.93 -16.73 -0.01
N LYS A 443 -3.05 -17.30 0.80
CA LYS A 443 -3.32 -17.66 2.19
C LYS A 443 -2.90 -16.52 3.14
N ARG A 444 -3.71 -16.30 4.18
CA ARG A 444 -3.35 -15.44 5.31
C ARG A 444 -3.76 -16.08 6.61
N PHE A 445 -2.83 -16.21 7.55
CA PHE A 445 -3.12 -16.64 8.92
C PHE A 445 -3.89 -15.55 9.68
N ILE A 446 -4.86 -15.95 10.48
CA ILE A 446 -5.72 -15.07 11.26
C ILE A 446 -5.50 -15.31 12.75
N ASP A 447 -4.51 -14.60 13.29
CA ASP A 447 -4.19 -14.68 14.71
C ASP A 447 -5.37 -14.18 15.55
N GLY A 448 -5.68 -14.92 16.63
CA GLY A 448 -6.73 -14.56 17.57
C GLY A 448 -8.14 -14.94 17.16
N ILE A 449 -8.37 -15.65 16.03
CA ILE A 449 -9.71 -16.08 15.59
C ILE A 449 -10.39 -16.99 16.61
N ASN A 450 -9.62 -17.84 17.30
CA ASN A 450 -10.07 -18.74 18.35
C ASN A 450 -9.86 -18.19 19.78
N SER A 451 -9.63 -16.86 19.93
CA SER A 451 -9.41 -16.22 21.22
C SER A 451 -10.66 -16.25 22.10
N LYS A 452 -10.46 -16.52 23.40
CA LYS A 452 -11.52 -16.37 24.42
C LYS A 452 -11.87 -14.90 24.70
N ASN A 453 -10.99 -13.97 24.37
CA ASN A 453 -11.25 -12.53 24.48
C ASN A 453 -12.11 -12.08 23.29
N LYS A 454 -13.33 -11.67 23.57
CA LYS A 454 -14.31 -11.25 22.55
C LYS A 454 -13.81 -10.11 21.65
N ASN A 455 -13.04 -9.17 22.20
CA ASN A 455 -12.52 -8.05 21.38
C ASN A 455 -11.46 -8.53 20.39
N ILE A 456 -10.54 -9.43 20.82
CA ILE A 456 -9.52 -10.02 19.95
C ILE A 456 -10.20 -10.87 18.89
N LYS A 457 -11.15 -11.72 19.27
CA LYS A 457 -11.90 -12.56 18.34
C LYS A 457 -12.64 -11.72 17.30
N SER A 458 -13.41 -10.72 17.73
CA SER A 458 -14.16 -9.85 16.80
C SER A 458 -13.23 -9.06 15.85
N GLN A 459 -12.03 -8.68 16.31
CA GLN A 459 -11.04 -8.08 15.42
C GLN A 459 -10.53 -9.09 14.39
N ALA A 460 -10.26 -10.34 14.79
CA ALA A 460 -9.82 -11.41 13.92
C ALA A 460 -10.88 -11.79 12.87
N GLU A 461 -12.17 -11.86 13.27
CA GLU A 461 -13.30 -12.09 12.35
C GLU A 461 -13.35 -11.02 11.25
N ARG A 462 -13.24 -9.74 11.62
CA ARG A 462 -13.17 -8.64 10.64
C ARG A 462 -11.94 -8.75 9.72
N MET A 463 -10.78 -9.11 10.28
CA MET A 463 -9.57 -9.32 9.47
C MET A 463 -9.73 -10.46 8.46
N ALA A 464 -10.43 -11.54 8.83
CA ALA A 464 -10.71 -12.67 7.95
C ALA A 464 -11.53 -12.23 6.73
N VAL A 465 -12.68 -11.61 6.96
CA VAL A 465 -13.57 -11.12 5.88
C VAL A 465 -12.87 -10.10 4.98
N ASN A 466 -12.22 -9.10 5.59
CA ASN A 466 -11.46 -8.09 4.86
C ASN A 466 -10.38 -8.70 3.95
N THR A 467 -9.68 -9.72 4.45
CA THR A 467 -8.61 -10.35 3.68
C THR A 467 -9.12 -11.00 2.41
N VAL A 468 -10.25 -11.70 2.48
CA VAL A 468 -10.84 -12.34 1.30
C VAL A 468 -11.20 -11.32 0.23
N ILE A 469 -11.84 -10.22 0.62
CA ILE A 469 -12.32 -9.20 -0.32
C ILE A 469 -11.16 -8.35 -0.84
N GLN A 470 -10.40 -7.71 0.05
CA GLN A 470 -9.31 -6.80 -0.34
C GLN A 470 -8.15 -7.52 -1.01
N GLY A 471 -7.83 -8.73 -0.53
CA GLY A 471 -6.78 -9.56 -1.15
C GLY A 471 -7.14 -9.94 -2.57
N THR A 472 -8.38 -10.37 -2.81
CA THR A 472 -8.87 -10.68 -4.16
C THR A 472 -8.82 -9.45 -5.07
N ALA A 473 -9.26 -8.28 -4.60
CA ALA A 473 -9.17 -7.03 -5.36
C ALA A 473 -7.71 -6.65 -5.69
N ALA A 474 -6.79 -6.81 -4.73
CA ALA A 474 -5.37 -6.55 -4.96
C ALA A 474 -4.76 -7.50 -6.00
N GLU A 475 -5.15 -8.78 -6.00
CA GLU A 475 -4.66 -9.77 -6.98
C GLU A 475 -5.23 -9.52 -8.38
N ILE A 476 -6.48 -9.05 -8.50
CA ILE A 476 -7.03 -8.57 -9.78
C ILE A 476 -6.11 -7.50 -10.36
N LEU A 477 -5.79 -6.47 -9.57
CA LEU A 477 -4.94 -5.38 -10.03
C LEU A 477 -3.52 -5.85 -10.39
N LYS A 478 -2.92 -6.75 -9.61
CA LYS A 478 -1.60 -7.33 -9.90
C LYS A 478 -1.58 -8.10 -11.23
N LYS A 479 -2.60 -8.93 -11.48
CA LYS A 479 -2.75 -9.67 -12.75
C LYS A 479 -2.90 -8.71 -13.94
N VAL A 480 -3.67 -7.64 -13.76
CA VAL A 480 -3.83 -6.58 -14.76
C VAL A 480 -2.51 -5.84 -15.02
N MET A 481 -1.76 -5.46 -13.98
CA MET A 481 -0.45 -4.82 -14.13
C MET A 481 0.54 -5.68 -14.92
N ILE A 482 0.53 -6.99 -14.72
CA ILE A 482 1.36 -7.93 -15.48
C ILE A 482 0.93 -7.94 -16.97
N LYS A 483 -0.36 -8.01 -17.25
CA LYS A 483 -0.89 -7.96 -18.64
C LYS A 483 -0.56 -6.64 -19.32
N ILE A 484 -0.72 -5.52 -18.62
CA ILE A 484 -0.36 -4.18 -19.11
C ILE A 484 1.14 -4.14 -19.41
N ASN A 485 2.00 -4.57 -18.52
CA ASN A 485 3.44 -4.56 -18.75
C ASN A 485 3.85 -5.38 -19.99
N ASN A 486 3.23 -6.55 -20.19
CA ASN A 486 3.46 -7.35 -21.38
C ASN A 486 2.97 -6.65 -22.65
N PHE A 487 1.81 -5.98 -22.58
CA PHE A 487 1.27 -5.18 -23.70
C PHE A 487 2.15 -3.98 -24.04
N LEU A 488 2.81 -3.38 -23.03
CA LEU A 488 3.67 -2.21 -23.20
C LEU A 488 5.13 -2.54 -23.53
N SER A 489 5.51 -3.80 -23.60
CA SER A 489 6.92 -4.25 -23.67
C SER A 489 7.70 -3.74 -24.89
N ASP A 490 7.02 -3.46 -26.00
CA ASP A 490 7.56 -2.96 -27.26
C ASP A 490 7.17 -1.49 -27.56
N LYS A 491 6.58 -0.78 -26.60
CA LYS A 491 6.06 0.58 -26.74
C LYS A 491 6.91 1.59 -25.98
N ASN A 492 7.27 2.68 -26.67
CA ASN A 492 8.10 3.74 -26.09
C ASN A 492 7.30 5.03 -25.82
N ASP A 493 6.08 5.12 -26.35
CA ASP A 493 5.18 6.28 -26.31
C ASP A 493 4.26 6.29 -25.06
N ILE A 494 4.32 5.24 -24.24
CA ILE A 494 3.57 5.11 -23.00
C ILE A 494 4.38 4.40 -21.91
N LYS A 495 4.23 4.83 -20.66
CA LYS A 495 4.88 4.23 -19.47
C LYS A 495 3.87 4.09 -18.34
N LEU A 496 3.84 2.93 -17.67
CA LEU A 496 3.18 2.78 -16.38
C LEU A 496 4.09 3.38 -15.30
N LEU A 497 3.57 4.33 -14.52
CA LEU A 497 4.35 5.07 -13.52
C LEU A 497 4.04 4.65 -12.10
N LEU A 498 2.76 4.72 -11.70
CA LEU A 498 2.34 4.50 -10.32
C LEU A 498 1.14 3.56 -10.24
N GLN A 499 1.06 2.90 -9.10
CA GLN A 499 -0.13 2.22 -8.60
C GLN A 499 -0.48 2.85 -7.24
N VAL A 500 -1.71 3.36 -7.10
CA VAL A 500 -2.21 4.01 -5.89
C VAL A 500 -3.59 3.46 -5.57
N HIS A 501 -3.72 2.64 -4.52
CA HIS A 501 -4.94 1.91 -4.17
C HIS A 501 -5.43 1.01 -5.31
N ASP A 502 -6.49 1.39 -6.02
CA ASP A 502 -7.11 0.74 -7.18
C ASP A 502 -6.89 1.49 -8.50
N GLU A 503 -6.01 2.50 -8.48
CA GLU A 503 -5.66 3.40 -9.58
C GLU A 503 -4.29 3.04 -10.18
N LEU A 504 -4.19 3.07 -11.52
CA LEU A 504 -2.95 3.01 -12.28
C LEU A 504 -2.72 4.33 -13.01
N ILE A 505 -1.50 4.87 -12.92
CA ILE A 505 -1.12 6.15 -13.53
C ILE A 505 -0.10 5.89 -14.62
N PHE A 506 -0.40 6.40 -15.81
CA PHE A 506 0.43 6.33 -17.00
C PHE A 506 0.90 7.71 -17.44
N GLU A 507 2.04 7.76 -18.09
CA GLU A 507 2.52 8.90 -18.87
C GLU A 507 2.62 8.47 -20.33
N LEU A 508 2.00 9.23 -21.24
CA LEU A 508 1.97 8.87 -22.65
C LEU A 508 1.99 10.12 -23.55
N ASP A 509 2.30 9.92 -24.81
CA ASP A 509 2.25 10.98 -25.82
C ASP A 509 0.80 11.45 -26.02
N LYS A 510 0.58 12.76 -26.19
CA LYS A 510 -0.78 13.35 -26.22
C LYS A 510 -1.65 12.82 -27.34
N ASP A 511 -1.07 12.51 -28.48
CA ASP A 511 -1.75 11.97 -29.65
C ASP A 511 -2.05 10.45 -29.58
N ALA A 512 -1.47 9.77 -28.57
CA ALA A 512 -1.68 8.34 -28.35
C ALA A 512 -2.84 8.01 -27.38
N VAL A 513 -3.49 9.02 -26.79
CA VAL A 513 -4.52 8.85 -25.75
C VAL A 513 -5.65 7.92 -26.20
N GLU A 514 -6.33 8.23 -27.31
CA GLU A 514 -7.49 7.47 -27.77
C GLU A 514 -7.16 6.00 -28.06
N LYS A 515 -5.96 5.74 -28.60
CA LYS A 515 -5.46 4.39 -28.87
C LYS A 515 -5.32 3.58 -27.58
N TYR A 516 -4.63 4.13 -26.60
CA TYR A 516 -4.33 3.41 -25.36
C TYR A 516 -5.52 3.34 -24.40
N GLU A 517 -6.41 4.33 -24.40
CA GLU A 517 -7.65 4.31 -23.63
C GLU A 517 -8.47 3.05 -23.92
N LYS A 518 -8.66 2.73 -25.19
CA LYS A 518 -9.42 1.53 -25.63
C LYS A 518 -8.72 0.23 -25.23
N ASP A 519 -7.42 0.12 -25.50
CA ASP A 519 -6.66 -1.10 -25.24
C ASP A 519 -6.52 -1.38 -23.74
N LEU A 520 -6.18 -0.35 -22.96
CA LEU A 520 -6.03 -0.47 -21.51
C LEU A 520 -7.38 -0.73 -20.83
N SER A 521 -8.47 -0.09 -21.30
CA SER A 521 -9.83 -0.40 -20.82
C SER A 521 -10.13 -1.88 -20.95
N LYS A 522 -9.88 -2.44 -22.12
CA LYS A 522 -10.11 -3.86 -22.37
C LYS A 522 -9.24 -4.75 -21.50
N ILE A 523 -7.95 -4.42 -21.34
CA ILE A 523 -7.08 -5.20 -20.46
C ILE A 523 -7.57 -5.14 -19.02
N MET A 524 -7.98 -3.97 -18.52
CA MET A 524 -8.42 -3.84 -17.13
C MET A 524 -9.74 -4.54 -16.87
N THR A 525 -10.68 -4.55 -17.81
CA THR A 525 -11.99 -5.19 -17.62
C THR A 525 -12.00 -6.69 -17.92
N ASP A 526 -11.11 -7.16 -18.82
CA ASP A 526 -11.22 -8.52 -19.35
C ASP A 526 -10.15 -9.49 -18.81
N THR A 527 -9.09 -8.99 -18.15
CA THR A 527 -8.01 -9.86 -17.64
C THR A 527 -8.50 -10.82 -16.58
N VAL A 528 -9.42 -10.38 -15.74
CA VAL A 528 -10.07 -11.21 -14.71
C VAL A 528 -11.57 -11.14 -14.91
N GLN A 529 -12.19 -12.30 -14.98
CA GLN A 529 -13.66 -12.41 -15.01
C GLN A 529 -14.14 -12.74 -13.60
N LEU A 530 -15.01 -11.91 -13.07
CA LEU A 530 -15.78 -12.21 -11.86
C LEU A 530 -17.12 -12.80 -12.28
N ASP A 531 -17.52 -13.91 -11.64
CA ASP A 531 -18.80 -14.54 -11.92
C ASP A 531 -19.93 -13.50 -11.83
N ASP A 532 -20.72 -13.37 -12.88
CA ASP A 532 -21.92 -12.52 -12.97
C ASP A 532 -21.72 -11.01 -12.76
N VAL A 533 -20.51 -10.55 -12.41
CA VAL A 533 -20.22 -9.13 -12.11
C VAL A 533 -19.10 -8.63 -13.03
N LYS A 534 -19.41 -7.66 -13.89
CA LYS A 534 -18.39 -7.02 -14.74
C LYS A 534 -17.56 -6.03 -13.95
N LEU A 535 -16.24 -6.05 -14.16
CA LEU A 535 -15.37 -4.97 -13.70
C LEU A 535 -15.66 -3.70 -14.50
N ALA A 536 -15.60 -2.55 -13.85
CA ALA A 536 -15.78 -1.25 -14.47
C ALA A 536 -14.66 -0.30 -14.03
N ILE A 537 -14.31 0.62 -14.89
CA ILE A 537 -13.22 1.57 -14.69
C ILE A 537 -13.67 3.00 -14.99
N ASN A 538 -12.94 3.96 -14.44
CA ASN A 538 -12.99 5.37 -14.83
C ASN A 538 -11.64 5.75 -15.42
N ILE A 539 -11.64 6.55 -16.47
CA ILE A 539 -10.43 7.05 -17.12
C ILE A 539 -10.47 8.56 -17.12
N ASN A 540 -9.38 9.17 -16.69
CA ASN A 540 -9.20 10.60 -16.72
C ASN A 540 -7.81 10.92 -17.27
N VAL A 541 -7.70 12.05 -17.96
CA VAL A 541 -6.46 12.51 -18.60
C VAL A 541 -6.20 13.94 -18.21
N GLY A 542 -4.95 14.28 -17.89
CA GLY A 542 -4.60 15.63 -17.46
C GLY A 542 -3.10 15.91 -17.52
N GLU A 543 -2.75 17.18 -17.55
CA GLU A 543 -1.34 17.64 -17.58
C GLU A 543 -0.61 17.34 -16.27
N ASN A 544 -1.37 17.18 -15.18
CA ASN A 544 -0.87 16.79 -13.86
C ASN A 544 -1.79 15.76 -13.22
N TRP A 545 -1.32 15.16 -12.12
CA TRP A 545 -2.06 14.09 -11.44
C TRP A 545 -3.41 14.54 -10.87
N ALA A 546 -3.55 15.81 -10.45
CA ALA A 546 -4.83 16.32 -9.96
C ALA A 546 -5.88 16.40 -11.08
N LYS A 547 -5.48 16.87 -12.29
CA LYS A 547 -6.37 16.95 -13.46
C LYS A 547 -6.65 15.59 -14.11
N ALA A 548 -5.79 14.62 -13.89
CA ALA A 548 -5.97 13.24 -14.34
C ALA A 548 -6.81 12.39 -13.36
N LYS A 549 -7.62 13.03 -12.48
CA LYS A 549 -8.43 12.29 -11.49
C LYS A 549 -9.90 12.70 -11.47
#